data_f7736a555f320a0f0969ba04ffebee5f
#
_entry.id   f7736a555f320a0f0969ba04ffebee5f
#
_cell.length_a   1.000
_cell.length_b   1.000
_cell.length_c   1.000
_cell.angle_alpha   90.00
_cell.angle_beta   90.00
_cell.angle_gamma   90.00
#
_symmetry.space_group_name_H-M   'P 1'
#
loop_
_entity.id
_entity.type
_entity.pdbx_description
1 polymer ?
#
loop_
_entity_poly.entity_id
_entity_poly.type
_entity_poly.pdbx_seq_one_letter_code
_entity_poly.pdbx_strand_id
1 'polypeptide(L)'
;MKKIIALASAALLLAAACKQTPSVPATDAAGQTADATALVTAPADTVTYDTTTFTTIEWIDPIEKELGKLVPGKEIEITWRFRNSGQRPLIIENVGATCGCTIPEKPEQPFAPGQTGTIRAKFNGSGSGFILKQVFVTANTKPSREHTLVFKAEVTDKK
;
A
#
# COMPACT_ATOMS: atom_id res chain seq x y z
N MET A 1 6.21 8.83 55.00
CA MET A 1 5.11 9.66 55.55
C MET A 1 3.88 9.39 54.72
N LYS A 2 2.92 8.86 55.43
CA LYS A 2 1.57 8.45 54.99
C LYS A 2 0.78 9.64 54.42
N LYS A 3 -0.03 9.42 53.37
CA LYS A 3 -1.41 9.92 53.36
C LYS A 3 -2.24 9.16 52.30
N ILE A 4 -3.06 8.30 52.85
CA ILE A 4 -4.21 7.63 52.25
C ILE A 4 -5.34 8.70 52.24
N ILE A 5 -6.03 8.89 51.11
CA ILE A 5 -7.37 9.43 51.09
C ILE A 5 -8.22 8.55 50.17
N ALA A 6 -9.08 7.80 50.82
CA ALA A 6 -10.23 7.13 50.22
C ALA A 6 -11.47 8.03 50.38
N LEU A 7 -12.39 8.03 49.44
CA LEU A 7 -13.84 8.39 49.49
C LEU A 7 -14.38 8.16 48.08
N ALA A 8 -15.09 7.11 47.80
CA ALA A 8 -16.49 6.77 48.15
C ALA A 8 -17.52 7.38 47.14
N SER A 9 -18.15 6.46 46.45
CA SER A 9 -19.57 6.38 46.03
C SER A 9 -20.21 7.51 45.21
N ALA A 10 -20.71 7.13 44.02
CA ALA A 10 -22.12 7.26 43.68
C ALA A 10 -22.48 6.50 42.41
N ALA A 11 -23.34 5.51 42.56
CA ALA A 11 -24.02 4.82 41.47
C ALA A 11 -25.13 5.74 40.91
N LEU A 12 -25.29 5.81 39.60
CA LEU A 12 -26.56 6.23 39.00
C LEU A 12 -26.81 5.37 37.74
N LEU A 13 -27.74 4.44 37.91
CA LEU A 13 -28.40 3.69 36.86
C LEU A 13 -29.34 4.64 36.05
N LEU A 14 -29.21 4.66 34.75
CA LEU A 14 -30.32 4.99 33.88
C LEU A 14 -30.30 4.04 32.65
N ALA A 15 -31.26 3.13 32.72
CA ALA A 15 -31.64 2.30 31.56
C ALA A 15 -32.52 3.14 30.63
N ALA A 16 -32.20 3.13 29.34
CA ALA A 16 -33.16 3.48 28.30
C ALA A 16 -32.96 2.53 27.11
N ALA A 17 -33.85 1.57 27.06
CA ALA A 17 -34.04 0.68 25.92
C ALA A 17 -34.70 1.46 24.77
N CYS A 18 -34.13 1.44 23.59
CA CYS A 18 -34.87 1.67 22.34
C CYS A 18 -34.60 0.55 21.37
N LYS A 19 -35.54 -0.36 21.41
CA LYS A 19 -35.74 -1.45 20.48
C LYS A 19 -36.59 -0.91 19.34
N GLN A 20 -36.08 -0.71 18.17
CA GLN A 20 -36.85 -0.50 16.95
C GLN A 20 -36.47 -1.52 15.91
N THR A 21 -37.31 -2.52 15.78
CA THR A 21 -37.44 -3.39 14.64
C THR A 21 -38.39 -2.74 13.63
N PRO A 22 -38.04 -2.58 12.37
CA PRO A 22 -39.06 -2.39 11.34
C PRO A 22 -39.58 -3.75 10.89
N SER A 23 -40.85 -3.96 11.16
CA SER A 23 -41.67 -5.06 10.67
C SER A 23 -41.87 -4.95 9.17
N VAL A 24 -41.64 -6.07 8.50
CA VAL A 24 -42.02 -6.32 7.11
C VAL A 24 -43.46 -6.74 7.06
N PRO A 25 -44.36 -6.15 6.27
CA PRO A 25 -45.66 -6.76 5.99
C PRO A 25 -45.52 -7.86 4.94
N ALA A 26 -45.92 -9.05 5.30
CA ALA A 26 -46.18 -10.13 4.38
C ALA A 26 -47.43 -9.80 3.58
N THR A 27 -47.38 -9.92 2.26
CA THR A 27 -48.59 -10.10 1.44
C THR A 27 -48.35 -11.21 0.44
N ASP A 28 -49.29 -12.12 0.45
CA ASP A 28 -49.33 -13.38 -0.27
C ASP A 28 -49.42 -13.25 -1.79
N ALA A 29 -48.92 -14.33 -2.36
CA ALA A 29 -49.50 -15.11 -3.47
C ALA A 29 -49.19 -14.72 -4.92
N ALA A 30 -48.75 -15.77 -5.55
CA ALA A 30 -48.92 -16.18 -6.94
C ALA A 30 -47.71 -16.06 -7.87
N GLY A 31 -47.05 -17.19 -7.97
CA GLY A 31 -46.67 -17.86 -9.20
C GLY A 31 -46.07 -17.03 -10.34
N GLN A 32 -44.74 -17.08 -10.45
CA GLN A 32 -44.14 -17.17 -11.78
C GLN A 32 -42.77 -17.84 -11.69
N THR A 33 -42.66 -18.94 -12.35
CA THR A 33 -41.42 -19.61 -12.73
C THR A 33 -40.60 -18.68 -13.54
N ALA A 34 -39.36 -18.48 -13.10
CA ALA A 34 -38.44 -18.14 -14.10
C ALA A 34 -37.00 -17.99 -13.75
N ASP A 35 -36.29 -18.56 -14.45
CA ASP A 35 -34.98 -18.19 -15.04
C ASP A 35 -34.08 -17.29 -14.17
N ALA A 36 -33.32 -18.01 -13.36
CA ALA A 36 -32.19 -17.44 -12.63
C ALA A 36 -30.94 -17.59 -13.49
N THR A 37 -30.66 -16.61 -14.33
CA THR A 37 -29.31 -16.41 -14.86
C THR A 37 -29.16 -14.94 -15.28
N ALA A 38 -29.20 -14.06 -14.28
CA ALA A 38 -28.63 -12.74 -14.45
C ALA A 38 -27.26 -12.76 -13.78
N LEU A 39 -26.25 -13.16 -14.51
CA LEU A 39 -24.87 -12.79 -14.25
C LEU A 39 -24.86 -11.25 -14.27
N VAL A 40 -24.83 -10.65 -13.09
CA VAL A 40 -24.45 -9.25 -12.94
C VAL A 40 -22.96 -9.17 -13.30
N THR A 41 -22.71 -9.03 -14.59
CA THR A 41 -21.41 -8.59 -15.07
C THR A 41 -21.32 -7.12 -14.67
N ALA A 42 -20.69 -6.86 -13.52
CA ALA A 42 -20.26 -5.52 -13.20
C ALA A 42 -19.40 -5.03 -14.38
N PRO A 43 -19.66 -3.84 -14.93
CA PRO A 43 -18.79 -3.30 -15.95
C PRO A 43 -17.40 -3.18 -15.30
N ALA A 44 -16.43 -3.89 -15.84
CA ALA A 44 -15.03 -3.63 -15.56
C ALA A 44 -14.82 -2.20 -16.06
N ASP A 45 -14.69 -1.26 -15.15
CA ASP A 45 -14.25 0.10 -15.46
C ASP A 45 -12.89 -0.03 -16.15
N THR A 46 -12.95 -0.04 -17.47
CA THR A 46 -11.75 -0.02 -18.29
C THR A 46 -11.20 1.38 -18.19
N VAL A 47 -10.33 1.61 -17.21
CA VAL A 47 -9.58 2.87 -17.10
C VAL A 47 -8.74 2.99 -18.37
N THR A 48 -9.22 3.80 -19.30
CA THR A 48 -8.52 4.06 -20.55
C THR A 48 -7.41 5.05 -20.28
N TYR A 49 -6.17 4.58 -20.22
CA TYR A 49 -5.00 5.44 -20.09
C TYR A 49 -4.62 6.01 -21.45
N ASP A 50 -4.27 7.29 -21.48
CA ASP A 50 -3.66 7.90 -22.67
C ASP A 50 -2.24 7.36 -22.87
N THR A 51 -2.12 6.31 -23.68
CA THR A 51 -0.86 5.64 -23.96
C THR A 51 0.09 6.47 -24.83
N THR A 52 -0.36 7.60 -25.39
CA THR A 52 0.49 8.49 -26.20
C THR A 52 1.57 9.18 -25.37
N THR A 53 1.35 9.29 -24.06
CA THR A 53 2.28 9.87 -23.09
C THR A 53 3.26 8.86 -22.50
N PHE A 54 3.11 7.57 -22.82
CA PHE A 54 3.93 6.51 -22.21
C PHE A 54 5.36 6.53 -22.74
N THR A 55 6.28 6.20 -21.83
CA THR A 55 7.71 6.13 -22.07
C THR A 55 8.25 4.75 -21.63
N THR A 56 9.55 4.62 -21.48
CA THR A 56 10.21 3.39 -21.02
C THR A 56 11.15 3.73 -19.87
N ILE A 57 11.08 2.93 -18.80
CA ILE A 57 11.99 2.99 -17.67
C ILE A 57 13.03 1.86 -17.78
N GLU A 58 14.27 2.18 -17.50
CA GLU A 58 15.37 1.24 -17.36
C GLU A 58 15.90 1.31 -15.93
N TRP A 59 15.86 0.19 -15.22
CA TRP A 59 16.43 0.10 -13.88
C TRP A 59 17.95 -0.09 -13.99
N ILE A 60 18.72 0.87 -13.47
CA ILE A 60 20.19 0.83 -13.44
C ILE A 60 20.65 -0.10 -12.33
N ASP A 61 20.02 -0.01 -11.17
CA ASP A 61 20.28 -0.91 -10.05
C ASP A 61 19.40 -2.16 -10.16
N PRO A 62 19.85 -3.30 -9.60
CA PRO A 62 18.99 -4.46 -9.47
C PRO A 62 17.70 -4.13 -8.74
N ILE A 63 16.55 -4.56 -9.30
CA ILE A 63 15.23 -4.36 -8.66
C ILE A 63 15.07 -5.16 -7.37
N GLU A 64 15.86 -6.20 -7.21
CA GLU A 64 15.97 -6.99 -5.98
C GLU A 64 17.33 -6.75 -5.33
N LYS A 65 17.33 -6.34 -4.05
CA LYS A 65 18.56 -6.04 -3.29
C LYS A 65 18.65 -6.91 -2.06
N GLU A 66 19.84 -7.45 -1.82
CA GLU A 66 20.16 -8.12 -0.57
C GLU A 66 21.01 -7.19 0.31
N LEU A 67 20.48 -6.85 1.47
CA LEU A 67 21.11 -5.88 2.39
C LEU A 67 21.95 -6.55 3.48
N GLY A 68 21.96 -7.90 3.50
CA GLY A 68 22.68 -8.66 4.50
C GLY A 68 22.08 -8.53 5.90
N LYS A 69 22.94 -8.45 6.92
CA LYS A 69 22.52 -8.37 8.33
C LYS A 69 22.24 -6.95 8.75
N LEU A 70 21.08 -6.73 9.36
CA LEU A 70 20.64 -5.45 9.89
C LEU A 70 20.43 -5.54 11.40
N VAL A 71 20.69 -4.43 12.07
CA VAL A 71 20.43 -4.31 13.51
C VAL A 71 18.96 -3.94 13.72
N PRO A 72 18.21 -4.65 14.61
CA PRO A 72 16.83 -4.32 14.90
C PRO A 72 16.67 -2.85 15.33
N GLY A 73 15.61 -2.20 14.81
CA GLY A 73 15.29 -0.81 15.14
C GLY A 73 16.23 0.25 14.59
N LYS A 74 17.25 -0.14 13.81
CA LYS A 74 18.13 0.81 13.15
C LYS A 74 17.56 1.15 11.76
N GLU A 75 17.23 2.43 11.56
CA GLU A 75 16.76 2.91 10.26
C GLU A 75 17.88 2.84 9.22
N ILE A 76 17.51 2.43 8.02
CA ILE A 76 18.36 2.42 6.83
C ILE A 76 17.61 3.03 5.64
N GLU A 77 18.35 3.64 4.74
CA GLU A 77 17.84 4.10 3.44
C GLU A 77 18.25 3.12 2.35
N ILE A 78 17.30 2.75 1.51
CA ILE A 78 17.49 1.90 0.34
C ILE A 78 17.14 2.74 -0.89
N THR A 79 17.98 2.67 -1.93
CA THR A 79 17.81 3.47 -3.15
C THR A 79 17.83 2.58 -4.37
N TRP A 80 17.04 2.91 -5.40
CA TRP A 80 17.08 2.30 -6.72
C TRP A 80 17.18 3.38 -7.78
N ARG A 81 18.26 3.36 -8.53
CA ARG A 81 18.47 4.27 -9.65
C ARG A 81 17.79 3.72 -10.90
N PHE A 82 17.19 4.61 -11.64
CA PHE A 82 16.59 4.31 -12.92
C PHE A 82 16.94 5.41 -13.94
N ARG A 83 16.70 5.13 -15.20
CA ARG A 83 16.83 6.06 -16.32
C ARG A 83 15.56 6.04 -17.16
N ASN A 84 15.16 7.20 -17.64
CA ASN A 84 14.16 7.29 -18.70
C ASN A 84 14.83 6.93 -20.03
N SER A 85 14.64 5.70 -20.49
CA SER A 85 15.19 5.21 -21.76
C SER A 85 14.28 5.44 -22.97
N GLY A 86 13.09 6.02 -22.73
CA GLY A 86 12.13 6.35 -23.79
C GLY A 86 12.26 7.79 -24.32
N GLN A 87 11.29 8.18 -25.14
CA GLN A 87 11.28 9.45 -25.87
C GLN A 87 10.33 10.52 -25.25
N ARG A 88 9.57 10.16 -24.23
CA ARG A 88 8.62 11.04 -23.54
C ARG A 88 9.05 11.27 -22.10
N PRO A 89 8.60 12.33 -21.42
CA PRO A 89 8.84 12.51 -20.00
C PRO A 89 8.34 11.32 -19.19
N LEU A 90 9.18 10.81 -18.28
CA LEU A 90 8.83 9.76 -17.34
C LEU A 90 8.29 10.40 -16.06
N ILE A 91 7.08 10.03 -15.69
CA ILE A 91 6.40 10.52 -14.49
C ILE A 91 6.22 9.33 -13.53
N ILE A 92 6.75 9.47 -12.34
CA ILE A 92 6.46 8.54 -11.25
C ILE A 92 5.15 9.01 -10.59
N GLU A 93 4.08 8.28 -10.83
CA GLU A 93 2.74 8.65 -10.39
C GLU A 93 2.50 8.32 -8.92
N ASN A 94 2.98 7.15 -8.50
CA ASN A 94 2.85 6.69 -7.11
C ASN A 94 4.04 5.83 -6.69
N VAL A 95 4.36 5.88 -5.39
CA VAL A 95 5.29 4.95 -4.74
C VAL A 95 4.70 4.52 -3.41
N GLY A 96 4.55 3.21 -3.23
CA GLY A 96 3.98 2.61 -2.02
C GLY A 96 4.83 1.46 -1.50
N ALA A 97 4.51 0.96 -0.32
CA ALA A 97 5.17 -0.21 0.28
C ALA A 97 4.16 -1.15 0.94
N THR A 98 4.55 -2.43 1.13
CA THR A 98 3.70 -3.46 1.73
C THR A 98 3.41 -3.24 3.20
N CYS A 99 4.18 -2.41 3.91
CA CYS A 99 4.01 -2.15 5.34
C CYS A 99 4.41 -0.72 5.70
N GLY A 100 3.85 -0.19 6.79
CA GLY A 100 4.24 1.11 7.35
C GLY A 100 5.67 1.14 7.94
N CYS A 101 6.37 0.01 7.96
CA CYS A 101 7.78 -0.10 8.35
C CYS A 101 8.76 0.36 7.27
N THR A 102 8.26 0.58 6.05
CA THR A 102 9.01 1.08 4.90
C THR A 102 8.28 2.30 4.35
N ILE A 103 8.95 3.44 4.37
CA ILE A 103 8.40 4.72 3.92
C ILE A 103 9.12 5.10 2.62
N PRO A 104 8.48 4.93 1.45
CA PRO A 104 9.06 5.33 0.18
C PRO A 104 8.88 6.83 -0.06
N GLU A 105 9.81 7.40 -0.81
CA GLU A 105 9.77 8.80 -1.26
C GLU A 105 9.49 8.84 -2.77
N LYS A 106 8.41 9.53 -3.15
CA LYS A 106 8.03 9.74 -4.55
C LYS A 106 8.77 10.95 -5.11
N PRO A 107 9.49 10.80 -6.24
CA PRO A 107 10.00 11.96 -6.98
C PRO A 107 8.85 12.82 -7.52
N GLU A 108 8.92 14.13 -7.30
CA GLU A 108 7.86 15.06 -7.72
C GLU A 108 7.99 15.54 -9.16
N GLN A 109 9.20 15.57 -9.69
CA GLN A 109 9.47 16.11 -11.03
C GLN A 109 9.51 15.02 -12.10
N PRO A 110 8.96 15.30 -13.30
CA PRO A 110 9.13 14.42 -14.44
C PRO A 110 10.61 14.33 -14.87
N PHE A 111 11.02 13.18 -15.39
CA PHE A 111 12.36 12.93 -15.90
C PHE A 111 12.36 13.01 -17.43
N ALA A 112 13.16 13.90 -17.99
CA ALA A 112 13.32 14.02 -19.43
C ALA A 112 13.93 12.75 -20.06
N PRO A 113 13.79 12.52 -21.37
CA PRO A 113 14.48 11.45 -22.08
C PRO A 113 15.96 11.41 -21.78
N GLY A 114 16.49 10.23 -21.38
CA GLY A 114 17.87 10.01 -20.99
C GLY A 114 18.21 10.40 -19.55
N GLN A 115 17.35 11.12 -18.85
CA GLN A 115 17.61 11.54 -17.47
C GLN A 115 17.52 10.37 -16.48
N THR A 116 18.40 10.41 -15.48
CA THR A 116 18.44 9.44 -14.38
C THR A 116 17.72 9.98 -13.16
N GLY A 117 16.99 9.11 -12.47
CA GLY A 117 16.32 9.37 -11.21
C GLY A 117 16.62 8.30 -10.16
N THR A 118 16.09 8.49 -8.97
CA THR A 118 16.25 7.56 -7.84
C THR A 118 14.95 7.42 -7.07
N ILE A 119 14.50 6.19 -6.85
CA ILE A 119 13.50 5.86 -5.84
C ILE A 119 14.24 5.61 -4.52
N ARG A 120 13.77 6.23 -3.45
CA ARG A 120 14.29 6.04 -2.10
C ARG A 120 13.22 5.43 -1.22
N ALA A 121 13.64 4.62 -0.26
CA ALA A 121 12.75 4.09 0.77
C ALA A 121 13.51 4.00 2.09
N LYS A 122 12.89 4.45 3.18
CA LYS A 122 13.41 4.32 4.54
C LYS A 122 12.76 3.13 5.22
N PHE A 123 13.57 2.21 5.69
CA PHE A 123 13.13 1.06 6.47
C PHE A 123 13.57 1.24 7.92
N ASN A 124 12.64 1.11 8.86
CA ASN A 124 12.88 1.36 10.28
C ASN A 124 13.58 0.22 11.05
N GLY A 125 14.02 -0.83 10.35
CA GLY A 125 14.69 -1.97 10.96
C GLY A 125 13.78 -2.91 11.73
N SER A 126 12.46 -2.84 11.56
CA SER A 126 11.52 -3.72 12.27
C SER A 126 11.49 -5.14 11.70
N GLY A 127 11.17 -6.10 12.58
CA GLY A 127 11.14 -7.52 12.25
C GLY A 127 12.27 -8.29 12.93
N SER A 128 12.34 -9.60 12.69
CA SER A 128 13.38 -10.49 13.18
C SER A 128 13.61 -11.63 12.17
N GLY A 129 14.84 -12.11 12.07
CA GLY A 129 15.22 -13.13 11.10
C GLY A 129 15.18 -12.62 9.67
N PHE A 130 14.92 -13.51 8.72
CA PHE A 130 14.84 -13.14 7.31
C PHE A 130 13.57 -12.35 7.01
N ILE A 131 13.76 -11.19 6.39
CA ILE A 131 12.68 -10.32 5.94
C ILE A 131 12.76 -10.12 4.43
N LEU A 132 11.58 -9.97 3.81
CA LEU A 132 11.40 -9.52 2.44
C LEU A 132 10.40 -8.39 2.44
N LYS A 133 10.75 -7.28 1.81
CA LYS A 133 9.89 -6.08 1.70
C LYS A 133 9.80 -5.65 0.25
N GLN A 134 8.63 -5.11 -0.11
CA GLN A 134 8.35 -4.66 -1.47
C GLN A 134 7.99 -3.19 -1.49
N VAL A 135 8.48 -2.50 -2.51
CA VAL A 135 8.12 -1.12 -2.85
C VAL A 135 7.51 -1.15 -4.25
N PHE A 136 6.32 -0.63 -4.37
CA PHE A 136 5.56 -0.56 -5.63
C PHE A 136 5.71 0.81 -6.23
N VAL A 137 6.06 0.85 -7.49
CA VAL A 137 6.21 2.09 -8.26
C VAL A 137 5.23 2.06 -9.42
N THR A 138 4.36 3.05 -9.50
CA THR A 138 3.48 3.26 -10.66
C THR A 138 3.99 4.44 -11.47
N ALA A 139 4.15 4.24 -12.78
CA ALA A 139 4.66 5.25 -13.69
C ALA A 139 3.95 5.18 -15.05
N ASN A 140 4.07 6.24 -15.87
CA ASN A 140 3.56 6.28 -17.25
C ASN A 140 4.45 5.46 -18.20
N THR A 141 4.64 4.19 -17.92
CA THR A 141 5.57 3.33 -18.67
C THR A 141 4.88 2.17 -19.37
N LYS A 142 5.53 1.67 -20.43
CA LYS A 142 5.19 0.46 -21.15
C LYS A 142 6.38 -0.51 -21.16
N PRO A 143 6.18 -1.84 -21.18
CA PRO A 143 4.91 -2.56 -21.32
C PRO A 143 4.06 -2.59 -20.04
N SER A 144 4.62 -2.25 -18.89
CA SER A 144 3.89 -2.19 -17.61
C SER A 144 4.00 -0.80 -16.99
N ARG A 145 2.93 -0.37 -16.33
CA ARG A 145 2.91 0.82 -15.48
C ARG A 145 3.38 0.53 -14.06
N GLU A 146 3.30 -0.73 -13.64
CA GLU A 146 3.64 -1.14 -12.29
C GLU A 146 4.99 -1.84 -12.27
N HIS A 147 5.83 -1.45 -11.32
CA HIS A 147 7.15 -2.01 -11.07
C HIS A 147 7.28 -2.36 -9.60
N THR A 148 7.76 -3.56 -9.32
CA THR A 148 7.99 -4.01 -7.94
C THR A 148 9.49 -4.04 -7.67
N LEU A 149 9.90 -3.27 -6.68
CA LEU A 149 11.25 -3.26 -6.14
C LEU A 149 11.26 -4.07 -4.85
N VAL A 150 12.27 -4.88 -4.64
CA VAL A 150 12.34 -5.79 -3.50
C VAL A 150 13.64 -5.57 -2.75
N PHE A 151 13.59 -5.62 -1.42
CA PHE A 151 14.80 -5.83 -0.62
C PHE A 151 14.61 -6.96 0.38
N LYS A 152 15.71 -7.67 0.59
CA LYS A 152 15.82 -8.78 1.54
C LYS A 152 16.89 -8.46 2.56
N ALA A 153 16.68 -8.87 3.80
CA ALA A 153 17.66 -8.72 4.86
C ALA A 153 17.48 -9.78 5.95
N GLU A 154 18.48 -9.93 6.79
CA GLU A 154 18.40 -10.69 8.03
C GLU A 154 18.48 -9.71 9.20
N VAL A 155 17.38 -9.52 9.92
CA VAL A 155 17.32 -8.64 11.09
C VAL A 155 17.72 -9.44 12.32
N THR A 156 18.92 -9.21 12.84
CA THR A 156 19.47 -9.95 13.98
C THR A 156 20.23 -9.03 14.92
N ASP A 157 20.16 -9.31 16.23
CA ASP A 157 21.01 -8.64 17.21
C ASP A 157 22.49 -8.94 16.90
N LYS A 158 23.32 -7.91 17.03
CA LYS A 158 24.77 -8.13 17.06
C LYS A 158 25.09 -8.90 18.34
N LYS A 159 25.54 -10.14 18.17
CA LYS A 159 26.25 -10.83 19.27
C LYS A 159 27.59 -10.16 19.51
#